data_e59eb85db2d0ef65bc9f8923e7c18987
#
_entry.id   e59eb85db2d0ef65bc9f8923e7c18987
#
_cell.length_a   1.000
_cell.length_b   1.000
_cell.length_c   1.000
_cell.angle_alpha   90.00
_cell.angle_beta   90.00
_cell.angle_gamma   90.00
#
_symmetry.space_group_name_H-M   'P 1'
#
loop_
_entity.id
_entity.type
_entity.pdbx_description
1 polymer ?
#
loop_
_entity_poly.entity_id
_entity_poly.type
_entity_poly.pdbx_seq_one_letter_code
_entity_poly.pdbx_strand_id
1 'polypeptide(L)'
;MNFVDQIISEIDKGIKFSLDNYQKENRQYPAADIADDNLSEFDRNNSANLMRVNHSGEVAAQGLYRGQALTARLEGTREKMDHAALEELDQLSWCNKRLEELNDKPSLLSPIWYGLSFGMGAIAGAAGDKWSLGFVHETEEQVVTHLEGHLDKLSTEDKKTIAILEQMRIDEAQHSQDALESGAEDLPEGIKKLMSVIARVMTKSSYYI
;
A
#
# COMPACT_ATOMS: atom_id res chain seq x y z
N MET A 1 6.91 26.03 6.36
CA MET A 1 5.65 25.82 5.62
C MET A 1 4.53 25.88 6.66
N ASN A 2 3.45 26.61 6.41
CA ASN A 2 2.32 26.63 7.35
C ASN A 2 1.47 25.34 7.21
N PHE A 3 0.57 25.09 8.15
CA PHE A 3 -0.25 23.88 8.18
C PHE A 3 -1.13 23.70 6.92
N VAL A 4 -1.64 24.79 6.37
CA VAL A 4 -2.46 24.76 5.15
C VAL A 4 -1.60 24.37 3.94
N ASP A 5 -0.38 24.91 3.84
CA ASP A 5 0.55 24.53 2.76
C ASP A 5 0.93 23.05 2.83
N GLN A 6 1.06 22.49 4.04
CA GLN A 6 1.30 21.05 4.24
C GLN A 6 0.15 20.21 3.71
N ILE A 7 -1.08 20.56 4.07
CA ILE A 7 -2.27 19.85 3.56
C ILE A 7 -2.36 19.92 2.03
N ILE A 8 -2.15 21.12 1.45
CA ILE A 8 -2.18 21.28 -0.01
C ILE A 8 -1.09 20.41 -0.67
N SER A 9 0.12 20.38 -0.09
CA SER A 9 1.20 19.53 -0.58
C SER A 9 0.85 18.04 -0.53
N GLU A 10 0.18 17.59 0.53
CA GLU A 10 -0.21 16.18 0.66
C GLU A 10 -1.35 15.81 -0.32
N ILE A 11 -2.28 16.71 -0.58
CA ILE A 11 -3.31 16.51 -1.62
C ILE A 11 -2.65 16.39 -3.02
N ASP A 12 -1.68 17.27 -3.33
CA ASP A 12 -0.94 17.22 -4.60
C ASP A 12 -0.18 15.88 -4.77
N LYS A 13 0.47 15.40 -3.70
CA LYS A 13 1.12 14.08 -3.69
C LYS A 13 0.12 12.95 -3.95
N GLY A 14 -1.02 12.95 -3.27
CA GLY A 14 -2.06 11.94 -3.46
C GLY A 14 -2.56 11.88 -4.91
N ILE A 15 -2.75 13.02 -5.55
CA ILE A 15 -3.09 13.10 -6.97
C ILE A 15 -1.96 12.52 -7.83
N LYS A 16 -0.70 12.89 -7.55
CA LYS A 16 0.48 12.41 -8.28
C LYS A 16 0.63 10.90 -8.19
N PHE A 17 0.48 10.31 -7.01
CA PHE A 17 0.54 8.85 -6.83
C PHE A 17 -0.56 8.13 -7.62
N SER A 18 -1.76 8.67 -7.62
CA SER A 18 -2.88 8.11 -8.37
C SER A 18 -2.75 8.24 -9.90
N LEU A 19 -1.90 9.14 -10.39
CA LEU A 19 -1.65 9.40 -11.82
C LEU A 19 -0.28 8.89 -12.29
N ASP A 20 0.42 8.07 -11.50
CA ASP A 20 1.79 7.60 -11.76
C ASP A 20 2.79 8.74 -12.09
N ASN A 21 2.60 9.91 -11.50
CA ASN A 21 3.44 11.09 -11.70
C ASN A 21 4.23 11.41 -10.42
N TYR A 22 5.13 10.53 -10.03
CA TYR A 22 6.00 10.63 -8.86
C TYR A 22 7.41 10.16 -9.19
N GLN A 23 8.39 10.56 -8.35
CA GLN A 23 9.74 10.09 -8.48
C GLN A 23 9.79 8.64 -7.96
N LYS A 24 10.13 7.72 -8.83
CA LYS A 24 10.25 6.29 -8.50
C LYS A 24 11.56 6.04 -7.78
N GLU A 25 11.54 5.20 -6.77
CA GLU A 25 12.76 4.66 -6.15
C GLU A 25 13.43 3.64 -7.09
N ASN A 26 14.62 3.19 -6.73
CA ASN A 26 15.49 2.46 -7.67
C ASN A 26 15.61 0.95 -7.38
N ARG A 27 14.66 0.35 -6.65
CA ARG A 27 14.66 -1.10 -6.46
C ARG A 27 14.34 -1.80 -7.78
N GLN A 28 15.05 -2.89 -8.03
CA GLN A 28 14.82 -3.67 -9.25
C GLN A 28 13.37 -4.22 -9.28
N TYR A 29 12.73 -4.10 -10.42
CA TYR A 29 11.42 -4.70 -10.66
C TYR A 29 11.49 -6.22 -10.51
N PRO A 30 10.74 -6.86 -9.60
CA PRO A 30 10.88 -8.28 -9.30
C PRO A 30 10.67 -9.22 -10.50
N ALA A 31 9.92 -8.76 -11.49
CA ALA A 31 9.65 -9.51 -12.71
C ALA A 31 10.55 -9.14 -13.91
N ALA A 32 11.64 -8.38 -13.70
CA ALA A 32 12.48 -7.86 -14.79
C ALA A 32 13.07 -8.95 -15.69
N ASP A 33 13.49 -10.06 -15.09
CA ASP A 33 14.17 -11.16 -15.79
C ASP A 33 13.20 -12.35 -16.12
N ILE A 34 11.91 -12.15 -15.92
CA ILE A 34 10.88 -13.17 -16.20
C ILE A 34 10.33 -12.93 -17.60
N ALA A 35 10.32 -13.98 -18.42
CA ALA A 35 9.76 -13.92 -19.77
C ALA A 35 8.26 -13.59 -19.74
N ASP A 36 7.76 -13.06 -20.85
CA ASP A 36 6.33 -12.73 -20.97
C ASP A 36 5.46 -13.98 -20.81
N ASP A 37 4.43 -13.83 -19.96
CA ASP A 37 3.48 -14.89 -19.69
C ASP A 37 2.52 -15.09 -20.87
N ASN A 38 2.22 -16.35 -21.17
CA ASN A 38 1.19 -16.68 -22.17
C ASN A 38 -0.14 -16.95 -21.45
N LEU A 39 -0.69 -15.93 -20.81
CA LEU A 39 -1.90 -16.04 -20.02
C LEU A 39 -3.15 -16.17 -20.91
N SER A 40 -4.10 -16.98 -20.48
CA SER A 40 -5.46 -16.93 -21.02
C SER A 40 -6.08 -15.56 -20.76
N GLU A 41 -7.10 -15.18 -21.55
CA GLU A 41 -7.82 -13.91 -21.31
C GLU A 41 -8.43 -13.85 -19.91
N PHE A 42 -8.94 -14.98 -19.41
CA PHE A 42 -9.48 -15.08 -18.06
C PHE A 42 -8.40 -14.83 -17.00
N ASP A 43 -7.24 -15.50 -17.09
CA ASP A 43 -6.15 -15.33 -16.13
C ASP A 43 -5.57 -13.90 -16.16
N ARG A 44 -5.40 -13.36 -17.37
CA ARG A 44 -4.95 -11.97 -17.55
C ARG A 44 -5.88 -10.97 -16.86
N ASN A 45 -7.18 -11.09 -17.06
CA ASN A 45 -8.18 -10.21 -16.43
C ASN A 45 -8.20 -10.38 -14.91
N ASN A 46 -8.07 -11.62 -14.42
CA ASN A 46 -7.98 -11.88 -12.98
C ASN A 46 -6.74 -11.22 -12.38
N SER A 47 -5.57 -11.41 -12.99
CA SER A 47 -4.32 -10.79 -12.53
C SER A 47 -4.40 -9.26 -12.55
N ALA A 48 -4.99 -8.68 -13.60
CA ALA A 48 -5.18 -7.24 -13.70
C ALA A 48 -6.06 -6.69 -12.57
N ASN A 49 -7.19 -7.36 -12.28
CA ASN A 49 -8.07 -6.97 -11.19
C ASN A 49 -7.37 -7.05 -9.83
N LEU A 50 -6.59 -8.13 -9.58
CA LEU A 50 -5.83 -8.28 -8.34
C LEU A 50 -4.74 -7.22 -8.22
N MET A 51 -4.00 -6.93 -9.29
CA MET A 51 -2.97 -5.89 -9.31
C MET A 51 -3.56 -4.49 -9.12
N ARG A 52 -4.77 -4.22 -9.63
CA ARG A 52 -5.49 -2.95 -9.38
C ARG A 52 -5.83 -2.76 -7.90
N VAL A 53 -6.20 -3.85 -7.23
CA VAL A 53 -6.41 -3.84 -5.77
C VAL A 53 -5.11 -3.52 -5.04
N ASN A 54 -4.01 -4.21 -5.38
CA ASN A 54 -2.72 -3.98 -4.75
C ASN A 54 -2.24 -2.54 -4.98
N HIS A 55 -2.31 -2.03 -6.21
CA HIS A 55 -2.01 -0.62 -6.50
C HIS A 55 -2.81 0.35 -5.61
N SER A 56 -4.11 0.09 -5.41
CA SER A 56 -4.93 0.92 -4.52
C SER A 56 -4.50 0.80 -3.06
N GLY A 57 -4.01 -0.36 -2.65
CA GLY A 57 -3.39 -0.60 -1.35
C GLY A 57 -2.16 0.28 -1.15
N GLU A 58 -1.22 0.27 -2.11
CA GLU A 58 0.00 1.09 -2.04
C GLU A 58 -0.31 2.60 -2.01
N VAL A 59 -1.28 3.05 -2.81
CA VAL A 59 -1.74 4.45 -2.75
C VAL A 59 -2.33 4.78 -1.37
N ALA A 60 -3.07 3.85 -0.77
CA ALA A 60 -3.63 4.03 0.57
C ALA A 60 -2.53 4.02 1.65
N ALA A 61 -1.52 3.14 1.54
CA ALA A 61 -0.35 3.09 2.44
C ALA A 61 0.43 4.41 2.40
N GLN A 62 0.67 4.97 1.22
CA GLN A 62 1.24 6.31 1.08
C GLN A 62 0.46 7.37 1.87
N GLY A 63 -0.86 7.36 1.78
CA GLY A 63 -1.71 8.26 2.56
C GLY A 63 -1.55 8.04 4.06
N LEU A 64 -1.60 6.77 4.50
CA LEU A 64 -1.51 6.39 5.90
C LEU A 64 -0.21 6.87 6.53
N TYR A 65 0.94 6.50 5.97
CA TYR A 65 2.26 6.87 6.48
C TYR A 65 2.48 8.38 6.53
N ARG A 66 2.03 9.11 5.50
CA ARG A 66 2.13 10.57 5.47
C ARG A 66 1.24 11.25 6.50
N GLY A 67 0.04 10.71 6.73
CA GLY A 67 -0.83 11.18 7.80
C GLY A 67 -0.21 10.97 9.19
N GLN A 68 0.40 9.80 9.41
CA GLN A 68 1.11 9.47 10.65
C GLN A 68 2.34 10.37 10.86
N ALA A 69 3.17 10.56 9.81
CA ALA A 69 4.33 11.44 9.88
C ALA A 69 3.95 12.89 10.22
N LEU A 70 2.84 13.39 9.67
CA LEU A 70 2.35 14.75 9.94
C LEU A 70 2.06 14.99 11.42
N THR A 71 1.57 13.97 12.14
CA THR A 71 1.11 14.09 13.53
C THR A 71 2.02 13.38 14.54
N ALA A 72 3.08 12.71 14.09
CA ALA A 72 4.08 12.06 14.95
C ALA A 72 4.69 13.06 15.94
N ARG A 73 4.83 12.63 17.19
CA ARG A 73 5.38 13.46 18.27
C ARG A 73 6.88 13.34 18.41
N LEU A 74 7.42 12.14 18.15
CA LEU A 74 8.84 11.86 18.18
C LEU A 74 9.42 11.97 16.77
N GLU A 75 10.55 12.64 16.63
CA GLU A 75 11.23 12.80 15.33
C GLU A 75 11.58 11.43 14.72
N GLY A 76 12.10 10.49 15.54
CA GLY A 76 12.42 9.15 15.07
C GLY A 76 11.21 8.37 14.55
N THR A 77 10.00 8.58 15.09
CA THR A 77 8.76 7.99 14.54
C THR A 77 8.41 8.64 13.22
N ARG A 78 8.55 9.96 13.11
CA ARG A 78 8.31 10.68 11.85
C ARG A 78 9.23 10.20 10.74
N GLU A 79 10.54 10.13 11.01
CA GLU A 79 11.53 9.64 10.06
C GLU A 79 11.24 8.22 9.59
N LYS A 80 10.79 7.33 10.49
CA LYS A 80 10.37 5.97 10.11
C LYS A 80 9.17 5.96 9.18
N MET A 81 8.14 6.77 9.46
CA MET A 81 6.96 6.86 8.60
C MET A 81 7.30 7.45 7.22
N ASP A 82 8.16 8.47 7.19
CA ASP A 82 8.64 9.04 5.92
C ASP A 82 9.47 8.03 5.13
N HIS A 83 10.31 7.22 5.80
CA HIS A 83 11.10 6.17 5.16
C HIS A 83 10.20 5.05 4.61
N ALA A 84 9.26 4.54 5.41
CA ALA A 84 8.29 3.55 4.95
C ALA A 84 7.51 4.05 3.73
N ALA A 85 7.03 5.30 3.76
CA ALA A 85 6.36 5.90 2.61
C ALA A 85 7.24 5.95 1.34
N LEU A 86 8.57 6.02 1.46
CA LEU A 86 9.48 5.97 0.32
C LEU A 86 9.64 4.53 -0.20
N GLU A 87 9.72 3.53 0.68
CA GLU A 87 9.82 2.12 0.29
C GLU A 87 8.58 1.65 -0.48
N GLU A 88 7.39 2.10 -0.07
CA GLU A 88 6.13 1.83 -0.77
C GLU A 88 6.07 2.40 -2.21
N LEU A 89 6.89 3.40 -2.55
CA LEU A 89 6.93 3.93 -3.92
C LEU A 89 7.45 2.91 -4.93
N ASP A 90 8.35 2.03 -4.53
CA ASP A 90 8.84 0.95 -5.39
C ASP A 90 7.71 -0.05 -5.68
N GLN A 91 6.98 -0.48 -4.64
CA GLN A 91 5.85 -1.39 -4.76
C GLN A 91 4.74 -0.80 -5.63
N LEU A 92 4.41 0.48 -5.41
CA LEU A 92 3.46 1.22 -6.24
C LEU A 92 3.90 1.24 -7.72
N SER A 93 5.20 1.46 -7.96
CA SER A 93 5.79 1.42 -9.31
C SER A 93 5.70 0.04 -9.95
N TRP A 94 5.94 -1.02 -9.18
CA TRP A 94 5.81 -2.40 -9.66
C TRP A 94 4.37 -2.74 -10.03
N CYS A 95 3.41 -2.32 -9.20
CA CYS A 95 1.98 -2.50 -9.48
C CYS A 95 1.56 -1.77 -10.77
N ASN A 96 1.99 -0.51 -10.95
CA ASN A 96 1.71 0.25 -12.17
C ASN A 96 2.27 -0.44 -13.40
N LYS A 97 3.56 -0.81 -13.37
CA LYS A 97 4.22 -1.47 -14.49
C LYS A 97 3.53 -2.79 -14.86
N ARG A 98 3.13 -3.58 -13.85
CA ARG A 98 2.42 -4.84 -14.12
C ARG A 98 1.04 -4.61 -14.71
N LEU A 99 0.30 -3.60 -14.26
CA LEU A 99 -0.98 -3.20 -14.86
C LEU A 99 -0.81 -2.83 -16.34
N GLU A 100 0.21 -2.04 -16.69
CA GLU A 100 0.52 -1.71 -18.09
C GLU A 100 0.81 -2.97 -18.92
N GLU A 101 1.63 -3.91 -18.41
CA GLU A 101 1.92 -5.18 -19.09
C GLU A 101 0.66 -6.04 -19.30
N LEU A 102 -0.31 -5.95 -18.38
CA LEU A 102 -1.60 -6.64 -18.45
C LEU A 102 -2.63 -5.89 -19.34
N ASN A 103 -2.26 -4.70 -19.88
CA ASN A 103 -3.13 -3.77 -20.61
C ASN A 103 -4.31 -3.25 -19.80
N ASP A 104 -4.09 -2.97 -18.51
CA ASP A 104 -5.07 -2.43 -17.59
C ASP A 104 -4.55 -1.14 -16.92
N LYS A 105 -5.36 -0.56 -16.03
CA LYS A 105 -5.13 0.74 -15.41
C LYS A 105 -5.41 0.70 -13.91
N PRO A 106 -4.80 1.62 -13.12
CA PRO A 106 -5.14 1.86 -11.73
C PRO A 106 -6.61 2.16 -11.51
N SER A 107 -7.09 1.91 -10.30
CA SER A 107 -8.46 2.25 -9.90
C SER A 107 -8.70 3.75 -9.89
N LEU A 108 -9.85 4.17 -10.42
CA LEU A 108 -10.31 5.56 -10.34
C LEU A 108 -10.60 6.02 -8.90
N LEU A 109 -10.72 5.08 -7.97
CA LEU A 109 -10.97 5.37 -6.56
C LEU A 109 -9.68 5.63 -5.76
N SER A 110 -8.49 5.44 -6.35
CA SER A 110 -7.21 5.62 -5.65
C SER A 110 -7.05 6.97 -4.95
N PRO A 111 -7.46 8.14 -5.53
CA PRO A 111 -7.40 9.41 -4.80
C PRO A 111 -8.27 9.46 -3.55
N ILE A 112 -9.41 8.76 -3.57
CA ILE A 112 -10.33 8.69 -2.41
C ILE A 112 -9.67 7.84 -1.31
N TRP A 113 -9.08 6.71 -1.67
CA TRP A 113 -8.39 5.83 -0.72
C TRP A 113 -7.19 6.52 -0.10
N TYR A 114 -6.41 7.27 -0.89
CA TYR A 114 -5.34 8.12 -0.34
C TYR A 114 -5.86 9.08 0.74
N GLY A 115 -6.88 9.87 0.43
CA GLY A 115 -7.42 10.88 1.34
C GLY A 115 -7.99 10.28 2.63
N LEU A 116 -8.72 9.17 2.53
CA LEU A 116 -9.27 8.47 3.70
C LEU A 116 -8.15 7.88 4.57
N SER A 117 -7.16 7.24 3.97
CA SER A 117 -6.01 6.67 4.68
C SER A 117 -5.14 7.75 5.31
N PHE A 118 -4.93 8.88 4.65
CA PHE A 118 -4.24 10.02 5.22
C PHE A 118 -4.94 10.54 6.50
N GLY A 119 -6.26 10.66 6.45
CA GLY A 119 -7.06 11.04 7.61
C GLY A 119 -6.94 10.03 8.77
N MET A 120 -6.99 8.74 8.47
CA MET A 120 -6.79 7.67 9.47
C MET A 120 -5.39 7.70 10.06
N GLY A 121 -4.37 7.86 9.22
CA GLY A 121 -2.98 8.00 9.66
C GLY A 121 -2.77 9.20 10.57
N ALA A 122 -3.33 10.35 10.22
CA ALA A 122 -3.27 11.55 11.04
C ALA A 122 -3.94 11.37 12.41
N ILE A 123 -5.05 10.65 12.48
CA ILE A 123 -5.73 10.31 13.74
C ILE A 123 -4.87 9.32 14.55
N ALA A 124 -4.31 8.29 13.92
CA ALA A 124 -3.46 7.31 14.59
C ALA A 124 -2.19 7.97 15.18
N GLY A 125 -1.51 8.81 14.42
CA GLY A 125 -0.32 9.54 14.90
C GLY A 125 -0.65 10.53 16.03
N ALA A 126 -1.78 11.24 15.95
CA ALA A 126 -2.25 12.14 17.01
C ALA A 126 -2.60 11.40 18.31
N ALA A 127 -3.05 10.14 18.24
CA ALA A 127 -3.31 9.30 19.41
C ALA A 127 -2.00 8.95 20.18
N GLY A 128 -0.87 8.89 19.49
CA GLY A 128 0.47 8.70 20.07
C GLY A 128 1.33 7.73 19.26
N ASP A 129 2.64 7.88 19.38
CA ASP A 129 3.60 7.17 18.52
C ASP A 129 3.51 5.64 18.64
N LYS A 130 3.34 5.10 19.85
CA LYS A 130 3.17 3.65 20.05
C LYS A 130 1.88 3.13 19.42
N TRP A 131 0.81 3.90 19.50
CA TRP A 131 -0.47 3.60 18.86
C TRP A 131 -0.35 3.68 17.34
N SER A 132 0.34 4.71 16.84
CA SER A 132 0.65 4.86 15.41
C SER A 132 1.42 3.67 14.87
N LEU A 133 2.46 3.21 15.57
CA LEU A 133 3.22 2.01 15.22
C LEU A 133 2.34 0.74 15.29
N GLY A 134 1.45 0.64 16.29
CA GLY A 134 0.47 -0.46 16.36
C GLY A 134 -0.48 -0.47 15.17
N PHE A 135 -0.83 0.70 14.67
CA PHE A 135 -1.66 0.82 13.47
C PHE A 135 -0.91 0.36 12.21
N VAL A 136 0.39 0.68 12.09
CA VAL A 136 1.25 0.14 11.02
C VAL A 136 1.31 -1.37 11.11
N HIS A 137 1.74 -1.92 12.25
CA HIS A 137 1.85 -3.36 12.43
C HIS A 137 0.57 -4.10 12.01
N GLU A 138 -0.59 -3.67 12.48
CA GLU A 138 -1.87 -4.31 12.13
C GLU A 138 -2.21 -4.15 10.64
N THR A 139 -1.88 -3.00 10.02
CA THR A 139 -2.11 -2.79 8.59
C THR A 139 -1.29 -3.78 7.78
N GLU A 140 0.01 -3.91 8.08
CA GLU A 140 0.90 -4.80 7.31
C GLU A 140 0.57 -6.28 7.52
N GLU A 141 0.17 -6.71 8.72
CA GLU A 141 -0.35 -8.07 8.95
C GLU A 141 -1.60 -8.37 8.08
N GLN A 142 -2.50 -7.40 7.95
CA GLN A 142 -3.66 -7.55 7.08
C GLN A 142 -3.26 -7.55 5.59
N VAL A 143 -2.25 -6.77 5.19
CA VAL A 143 -1.73 -6.76 3.82
C VAL A 143 -1.04 -8.08 3.49
N VAL A 144 -0.18 -8.61 4.37
CA VAL A 144 0.44 -9.94 4.19
C VAL A 144 -0.63 -11.02 3.95
N THR A 145 -1.65 -11.09 4.82
CA THR A 145 -2.76 -12.03 4.68
C THR A 145 -3.51 -11.84 3.34
N HIS A 146 -3.67 -10.60 2.92
CA HIS A 146 -4.33 -10.25 1.67
C HIS A 146 -3.52 -10.69 0.45
N LEU A 147 -2.21 -10.45 0.45
CA LEU A 147 -1.29 -10.87 -0.62
C LEU A 147 -1.23 -12.39 -0.75
N GLU A 148 -1.20 -13.13 0.36
CA GLU A 148 -1.32 -14.61 0.36
C GLU A 148 -2.63 -15.05 -0.31
N GLY A 149 -3.75 -14.43 0.03
CA GLY A 149 -5.03 -14.72 -0.60
C GLY A 149 -5.11 -14.31 -2.08
N HIS A 150 -4.26 -13.40 -2.55
CA HIS A 150 -4.11 -13.07 -3.97
C HIS A 150 -3.24 -14.12 -4.68
N LEU A 151 -2.12 -14.52 -4.09
CA LEU A 151 -1.25 -15.59 -4.61
C LEU A 151 -2.03 -16.88 -4.85
N ASP A 152 -2.91 -17.26 -3.93
CA ASP A 152 -3.77 -18.44 -4.05
C ASP A 152 -4.77 -18.38 -5.23
N LYS A 153 -5.09 -17.18 -5.72
CA LYS A 153 -6.05 -16.96 -6.83
C LYS A 153 -5.40 -16.80 -8.19
N LEU A 154 -4.08 -16.66 -8.23
CA LEU A 154 -3.35 -16.51 -9.48
C LEU A 154 -3.18 -17.85 -10.20
N SER A 155 -3.16 -17.80 -11.52
CA SER A 155 -2.68 -18.92 -12.34
C SER A 155 -1.19 -19.15 -12.07
N THR A 156 -0.77 -20.40 -11.98
CA THR A 156 0.66 -20.78 -11.86
C THR A 156 1.49 -20.36 -13.06
N GLU A 157 0.86 -20.02 -14.17
CA GLU A 157 1.50 -19.50 -15.37
C GLU A 157 1.83 -18.00 -15.26
N ASP A 158 1.19 -17.26 -14.34
CA ASP A 158 1.45 -15.83 -14.12
C ASP A 158 2.66 -15.60 -13.22
N LYS A 159 3.83 -16.00 -13.72
CA LYS A 159 5.10 -15.93 -12.97
C LYS A 159 5.50 -14.51 -12.62
N LYS A 160 5.16 -13.53 -13.47
CA LYS A 160 5.49 -12.12 -13.24
C LYS A 160 4.70 -11.57 -12.05
N THR A 161 3.38 -11.74 -12.04
CA THR A 161 2.55 -11.27 -10.92
C THR A 161 2.92 -11.99 -9.62
N ILE A 162 3.15 -13.31 -9.67
CA ILE A 162 3.59 -14.10 -8.51
C ILE A 162 4.89 -13.52 -7.93
N ALA A 163 5.92 -13.27 -8.76
CA ALA A 163 7.19 -12.73 -8.29
C ALA A 163 7.05 -11.35 -7.63
N ILE A 164 6.17 -10.49 -8.16
CA ILE A 164 5.89 -9.17 -7.58
C ILE A 164 5.22 -9.33 -6.21
N LEU A 165 4.15 -10.12 -6.12
CA LEU A 165 3.40 -10.28 -4.87
C LEU A 165 4.20 -11.01 -3.78
N GLU A 166 5.06 -11.95 -4.14
CA GLU A 166 5.97 -12.60 -3.19
C GLU A 166 6.97 -11.60 -2.61
N GLN A 167 7.54 -10.70 -3.45
CA GLN A 167 8.45 -9.68 -2.95
C GLN A 167 7.70 -8.69 -2.04
N MET A 168 6.53 -8.20 -2.45
CA MET A 168 5.69 -7.34 -1.63
C MET A 168 5.37 -8.00 -0.28
N ARG A 169 4.94 -9.25 -0.27
CA ARG A 169 4.63 -10.00 0.95
C ARG A 169 5.83 -10.10 1.92
N ILE A 170 7.05 -10.26 1.39
CA ILE A 170 8.27 -10.28 2.20
C ILE A 170 8.52 -8.90 2.81
N ASP A 171 8.38 -7.85 2.02
CA ASP A 171 8.60 -6.46 2.45
C ASP A 171 7.58 -6.10 3.56
N GLU A 172 6.29 -6.40 3.38
CA GLU A 172 5.25 -6.08 4.36
C GLU A 172 5.42 -6.86 5.68
N ALA A 173 5.83 -8.12 5.60
CA ALA A 173 6.16 -8.89 6.80
C ALA A 173 7.34 -8.25 7.57
N GLN A 174 8.31 -7.67 6.87
CA GLN A 174 9.41 -6.94 7.49
C GLN A 174 8.93 -5.62 8.10
N HIS A 175 8.09 -4.83 7.40
CA HIS A 175 7.52 -3.59 7.93
C HIS A 175 6.70 -3.84 9.22
N SER A 176 5.90 -4.90 9.22
CA SER A 176 5.16 -5.35 10.42
C SER A 176 6.10 -5.63 11.60
N GLN A 177 7.18 -6.38 11.36
CA GLN A 177 8.17 -6.72 12.37
C GLN A 177 8.92 -5.48 12.89
N ASP A 178 9.33 -4.57 11.99
CA ASP A 178 10.03 -3.33 12.33
C ASP A 178 9.15 -2.40 13.18
N ALA A 179 7.85 -2.39 12.95
CA ALA A 179 6.90 -1.66 13.77
C ALA A 179 6.84 -2.23 15.20
N LEU A 180 6.79 -3.56 15.37
CA LEU A 180 6.82 -4.23 16.67
C LEU A 180 8.12 -3.92 17.42
N GLU A 181 9.28 -4.05 16.78
CA GLU A 181 10.57 -3.76 17.36
C GLU A 181 10.73 -2.29 17.75
N SER A 182 10.01 -1.42 17.05
CA SER A 182 9.94 0.02 17.35
C SER A 182 9.01 0.36 18.52
N GLY A 183 8.36 -0.64 19.12
CA GLY A 183 7.51 -0.48 20.31
C GLY A 183 6.03 -0.25 19.99
N ALA A 184 5.54 -0.83 18.90
CA ALA A 184 4.12 -0.84 18.58
C ALA A 184 3.27 -1.36 19.75
N GLU A 185 2.15 -0.68 20.02
CA GLU A 185 1.15 -1.12 20.98
C GLU A 185 0.11 -1.99 20.28
N ASP A 186 -0.27 -3.09 20.91
CA ASP A 186 -1.33 -3.95 20.36
C ASP A 186 -2.67 -3.22 20.36
N LEU A 187 -3.32 -3.14 19.20
CA LEU A 187 -4.58 -2.43 19.04
C LEU A 187 -5.75 -3.24 19.58
N PRO A 188 -6.77 -2.57 20.16
CA PRO A 188 -7.99 -3.25 20.55
C PRO A 188 -8.66 -3.97 19.38
N GLU A 189 -9.21 -5.15 19.64
CA GLU A 189 -9.89 -5.98 18.64
C GLU A 189 -11.00 -5.24 17.85
N GLY A 190 -11.66 -4.28 18.46
CA GLY A 190 -12.67 -3.46 17.78
C GLY A 190 -12.08 -2.59 16.69
N ILE A 191 -10.87 -2.05 16.91
CA ILE A 191 -10.13 -1.25 15.91
C ILE A 191 -9.65 -2.14 14.78
N LYS A 192 -9.02 -3.28 15.09
CA LYS A 192 -8.56 -4.26 14.09
C LYS A 192 -9.71 -4.71 13.17
N LYS A 193 -10.87 -5.01 13.73
CA LYS A 193 -12.09 -5.35 12.97
C LYS A 193 -12.56 -4.20 12.08
N LEU A 194 -12.53 -2.97 12.57
CA LEU A 194 -12.90 -1.79 11.77
C LEU A 194 -11.94 -1.61 10.59
N MET A 195 -10.64 -1.73 10.82
CA MET A 195 -9.61 -1.70 9.77
C MET A 195 -9.90 -2.77 8.70
N SER A 196 -10.14 -4.00 9.10
CA SER A 196 -10.51 -5.11 8.20
C SER A 196 -11.77 -4.83 7.37
N VAL A 197 -12.77 -4.17 7.96
CA VAL A 197 -14.01 -3.82 7.22
C VAL A 197 -13.71 -2.76 6.17
N ILE A 198 -12.96 -1.72 6.52
CA ILE A 198 -12.58 -0.64 5.61
C ILE A 198 -11.71 -1.21 4.46
N ALA A 199 -10.70 -2.03 4.78
CA ALA A 199 -9.85 -2.69 3.80
C ALA A 199 -10.68 -3.55 2.83
N ARG A 200 -11.66 -4.29 3.33
CA ARG A 200 -12.56 -5.11 2.50
C ARG A 200 -13.43 -4.28 1.55
N VAL A 201 -13.88 -3.11 1.97
CA VAL A 201 -14.62 -2.18 1.09
C VAL A 201 -13.71 -1.65 0.00
N MET A 202 -12.49 -1.23 0.34
CA MET A 202 -11.48 -0.76 -0.59
C MET A 202 -11.14 -1.84 -1.62
N THR A 203 -10.75 -3.02 -1.18
CA THR A 203 -10.33 -4.11 -2.06
C THR A 203 -11.45 -4.55 -3.00
N LYS A 204 -12.68 -4.70 -2.48
CA LYS A 204 -13.82 -5.08 -3.30
C LYS A 204 -14.18 -4.02 -4.34
N SER A 205 -14.14 -2.74 -4.02
CA SER A 205 -14.45 -1.67 -4.97
C SER A 205 -13.34 -1.49 -6.01
N SER A 206 -12.06 -1.49 -5.59
CA SER A 206 -10.92 -1.35 -6.50
C SER A 206 -10.75 -2.55 -7.45
N TYR A 207 -11.31 -3.72 -7.12
CA TYR A 207 -11.30 -4.87 -8.01
C TYR A 207 -12.09 -4.62 -9.31
N TYR A 208 -13.14 -3.80 -9.26
CA TYR A 208 -14.05 -3.59 -10.40
C TYR A 208 -13.92 -2.21 -11.06
N ILE A 209 -13.33 -1.22 -10.37
CA ILE A 209 -13.36 0.19 -10.84
C ILE A 209 -11.94 0.77 -10.88
#